data_ba59d2690af7ce8b7ea49481889039fd
#
_entry.id   ba59d2690af7ce8b7ea49481889039fd
#
_cell.length_a   1.000
_cell.length_b   1.000
_cell.length_c   1.000
_cell.angle_alpha   90.00
_cell.angle_beta   90.00
_cell.angle_gamma   90.00
#
_symmetry.space_group_name_H-M   'P 1'
#
loop_
_entity.id
_entity.type
_entity.pdbx_description
1 polymer ?
#
loop_
_entity_poly.entity_id
_entity_poly.type
_entity_poly.pdbx_seq_one_letter_code
_entity_poly.pdbx_strand_id
1 'polypeptide(L)'
;MAAQSVKLAAATDDIAALTGKAAVKTAGVAGDDLAVGAGQVAGVSPNRELPALWRITKGSALNKLWLGTALLVVGYFAPVAITVALALGALYLAYEGGEGLMEYFHDEQMSGEVEIPLTEDEKVRGAIKTDMVLSFEMLVIALAASGDAPLGYKVAVLVLVGTLMTIGVYGLIGLIIRLDDMGLALARSASGFRQRLGIGMANAAPVILKVLGPIGMVAMFAVAGGILGHLVHLDLGHWAIGMLADIAIGIVVGLLLVGVHHLWIKFVQPGRAH
;
A
#
# COMPACT_ATOMS: atom_id res chain seq x y z
N MET A 1 28.29 -25.68 -21.19
CA MET A 1 26.86 -25.32 -21.30
C MET A 1 26.03 -25.85 -20.12
N ALA A 2 26.03 -27.14 -19.76
CA ALA A 2 25.22 -27.67 -18.64
C ALA A 2 25.49 -27.02 -17.29
N ALA A 3 26.73 -26.72 -16.92
CA ALA A 3 27.05 -26.06 -15.65
C ALA A 3 26.57 -24.59 -15.56
N GLN A 4 26.51 -23.91 -16.70
CA GLN A 4 25.95 -22.53 -16.75
C GLN A 4 24.42 -22.52 -16.65
N SER A 5 23.73 -23.47 -17.27
CA SER A 5 22.29 -23.61 -17.17
C SER A 5 21.84 -23.95 -15.73
N VAL A 6 22.59 -24.80 -15.03
CA VAL A 6 22.31 -25.12 -13.61
C VAL A 6 22.52 -23.92 -12.71
N LYS A 7 23.59 -23.14 -12.90
CA LYS A 7 23.81 -21.91 -12.13
C LYS A 7 22.71 -20.83 -12.40
N LEU A 8 22.29 -20.74 -13.65
CA LEU A 8 21.22 -19.78 -14.00
C LEU A 8 19.87 -20.20 -13.38
N ALA A 9 19.56 -21.51 -13.42
CA ALA A 9 18.34 -22.03 -12.80
C ALA A 9 18.33 -21.76 -11.27
N ALA A 10 19.46 -22.08 -10.58
CA ALA A 10 19.59 -21.82 -9.15
C ALA A 10 19.43 -20.31 -8.82
N ALA A 11 20.04 -19.42 -9.61
CA ALA A 11 19.91 -17.99 -9.43
C ALA A 11 18.45 -17.50 -9.64
N THR A 12 17.73 -18.10 -10.60
CA THR A 12 16.33 -17.78 -10.85
C THR A 12 15.44 -18.22 -9.67
N ASP A 13 15.69 -19.41 -9.14
CA ASP A 13 14.96 -19.96 -7.98
C ASP A 13 15.20 -19.11 -6.73
N ASP A 14 16.44 -18.68 -6.47
CA ASP A 14 16.80 -17.79 -5.37
C ASP A 14 16.09 -16.42 -5.49
N ILE A 15 16.11 -15.82 -6.70
CA ILE A 15 15.42 -14.55 -6.95
C ILE A 15 13.91 -14.71 -6.78
N ALA A 16 13.32 -15.80 -7.26
CA ALA A 16 11.90 -16.07 -7.10
C ALA A 16 11.52 -16.23 -5.62
N ALA A 17 12.33 -16.95 -4.84
CA ALA A 17 12.10 -17.12 -3.40
C ALA A 17 12.20 -15.78 -2.63
N LEU A 18 13.22 -14.96 -2.92
CA LEU A 18 13.38 -13.64 -2.31
C LEU A 18 12.25 -12.70 -2.72
N THR A 19 11.85 -12.72 -3.99
CA THR A 19 10.71 -11.92 -4.48
C THR A 19 9.41 -12.34 -3.81
N GLY A 20 9.15 -13.63 -3.67
CA GLY A 20 7.99 -14.16 -2.96
C GLY A 20 7.97 -13.72 -1.50
N LYS A 21 9.10 -13.82 -0.80
CA LYS A 21 9.24 -13.36 0.59
C LYS A 21 9.00 -11.85 0.72
N ALA A 22 9.55 -11.05 -0.20
CA ALA A 22 9.34 -9.61 -0.23
C ALA A 22 7.88 -9.26 -0.54
N ALA A 23 7.26 -9.92 -1.55
CA ALA A 23 5.87 -9.70 -1.92
C ALA A 23 4.90 -10.01 -0.77
N VAL A 24 5.11 -11.09 -0.01
CA VAL A 24 4.29 -11.40 1.18
C VAL A 24 4.42 -10.31 2.23
N LYS A 25 5.64 -9.82 2.50
CA LYS A 25 5.87 -8.75 3.47
C LYS A 25 5.29 -7.40 3.02
N THR A 26 5.23 -7.14 1.73
CA THR A 26 4.67 -5.89 1.17
C THR A 26 3.18 -5.98 0.86
N ALA A 27 2.56 -7.16 0.95
CA ALA A 27 1.14 -7.37 0.64
C ALA A 27 0.21 -6.54 1.55
N GLY A 28 0.61 -6.30 2.79
CA GLY A 28 -0.12 -5.43 3.71
C GLY A 28 -0.20 -4.00 3.21
N VAL A 29 0.94 -3.45 2.83
CA VAL A 29 1.04 -2.08 2.26
C VAL A 29 0.26 -2.00 0.93
N ALA A 30 0.27 -3.06 0.11
CA ALA A 30 -0.49 -3.10 -1.13
C ALA A 30 -2.02 -3.03 -0.93
N GLY A 31 -2.54 -3.52 0.20
CA GLY A 31 -3.96 -3.42 0.54
C GLY A 31 -4.39 -1.97 0.77
N ASP A 32 -3.56 -1.22 1.48
CA ASP A 32 -3.75 0.21 1.72
C ASP A 32 -3.57 1.03 0.44
N ASP A 33 -2.49 0.81 -0.31
CA ASP A 33 -2.22 1.43 -1.62
C ASP A 33 -3.41 1.26 -2.59
N LEU A 34 -4.07 0.08 -2.55
CA LEU A 34 -5.28 -0.18 -3.32
C LEU A 34 -6.48 0.65 -2.84
N ALA A 35 -6.70 0.76 -1.53
CA ALA A 35 -7.81 1.52 -0.97
C ALA A 35 -7.64 3.02 -1.23
N VAL A 36 -6.45 3.56 -0.95
CA VAL A 36 -6.08 4.95 -1.21
C VAL A 36 -6.14 5.27 -2.71
N GLY A 37 -5.52 4.43 -3.55
CA GLY A 37 -5.49 4.63 -4.99
C GLY A 37 -6.88 4.59 -5.64
N ALA A 38 -7.77 3.72 -5.17
CA ALA A 38 -9.16 3.66 -5.63
C ALA A 38 -9.94 4.91 -5.21
N GLY A 39 -9.75 5.38 -3.97
CA GLY A 39 -10.36 6.62 -3.47
C GLY A 39 -9.94 7.85 -4.26
N GLN A 40 -8.69 7.92 -4.70
CA GLN A 40 -8.16 9.04 -5.49
C GLN A 40 -8.71 9.12 -6.91
N VAL A 41 -9.09 7.98 -7.51
CA VAL A 41 -9.74 7.93 -8.83
C VAL A 41 -11.25 8.17 -8.70
N ALA A 42 -11.83 7.85 -7.56
CA ALA A 42 -13.24 8.10 -7.29
C ALA A 42 -13.58 9.59 -7.41
N GLY A 43 -14.72 9.90 -8.06
CA GLY A 43 -15.15 11.27 -8.31
C GLY A 43 -14.40 12.01 -9.43
N VAL A 44 -13.60 11.31 -10.24
CA VAL A 44 -13.21 11.75 -11.59
C VAL A 44 -14.39 11.45 -12.52
N SER A 45 -14.57 12.26 -13.59
CA SER A 45 -15.62 11.99 -14.57
C SER A 45 -15.48 10.58 -15.16
N PRO A 46 -16.56 9.78 -15.29
CA PRO A 46 -16.48 8.36 -15.70
C PRO A 46 -15.66 8.10 -16.97
N ASN A 47 -15.73 9.02 -17.96
CA ASN A 47 -14.95 8.92 -19.19
C ASN A 47 -13.45 9.26 -19.01
N ARG A 48 -13.05 9.77 -17.86
CA ARG A 48 -11.68 10.23 -17.54
C ARG A 48 -10.98 9.37 -16.50
N GLU A 49 -11.69 8.47 -15.83
CA GLU A 49 -11.12 7.60 -14.77
C GLU A 49 -9.94 6.76 -15.26
N LEU A 50 -10.08 6.06 -16.38
CA LEU A 50 -8.99 5.25 -16.94
C LEU A 50 -7.79 6.09 -17.44
N PRO A 51 -7.98 7.22 -18.16
CA PRO A 51 -6.89 8.13 -18.46
C PRO A 51 -6.16 8.66 -17.22
N ALA A 52 -6.91 9.05 -16.17
CA ALA A 52 -6.35 9.49 -14.90
C ALA A 52 -5.55 8.36 -14.23
N LEU A 53 -6.14 7.16 -14.12
CA LEU A 53 -5.48 5.97 -13.59
C LEU A 53 -4.18 5.65 -14.32
N TRP A 54 -4.17 5.75 -15.66
CA TRP A 54 -2.97 5.53 -16.46
C TRP A 54 -1.87 6.57 -16.17
N ARG A 55 -2.24 7.83 -15.96
CA ARG A 55 -1.29 8.89 -15.55
C ARG A 55 -0.69 8.60 -14.17
N ILE A 56 -1.52 8.16 -13.21
CA ILE A 56 -1.08 7.77 -11.87
C ILE A 56 -0.15 6.56 -11.97
N THR A 57 -0.53 5.52 -12.70
CA THR A 57 0.29 4.29 -12.89
C THR A 57 1.68 4.62 -13.44
N LYS A 58 1.78 5.51 -14.42
CA LYS A 58 3.09 5.95 -14.94
C LYS A 58 3.89 6.72 -13.90
N GLY A 59 3.25 7.59 -13.13
CA GLY A 59 3.89 8.31 -12.04
C GLY A 59 4.42 7.36 -10.96
N SER A 60 3.60 6.39 -10.56
CA SER A 60 3.97 5.32 -9.63
C SER A 60 5.17 4.49 -10.11
N ALA A 61 5.17 4.08 -11.37
CA ALA A 61 6.30 3.34 -11.94
C ALA A 61 7.60 4.17 -11.91
N LEU A 62 7.52 5.47 -12.21
CA LEU A 62 8.67 6.39 -12.12
C LEU A 62 9.12 6.59 -10.66
N ASN A 63 8.20 6.74 -9.71
CA ASN A 63 8.51 6.81 -8.28
C ASN A 63 9.32 5.59 -7.85
N LYS A 64 8.84 4.39 -8.17
CA LYS A 64 9.50 3.13 -7.81
C LYS A 64 10.88 2.98 -8.45
N LEU A 65 11.02 3.44 -9.70
CA LEU A 65 12.30 3.37 -10.39
C LEU A 65 13.37 4.23 -9.71
N TRP A 66 13.09 5.49 -9.46
CA TRP A 66 14.11 6.38 -8.88
C TRP A 66 14.29 6.13 -7.38
N LEU A 67 13.23 5.84 -6.61
CA LEU A 67 13.33 5.46 -5.21
C LEU A 67 14.10 4.15 -5.04
N GLY A 68 13.80 3.13 -5.85
CA GLY A 68 14.51 1.87 -5.83
C GLY A 68 16.00 2.06 -6.13
N THR A 69 16.34 2.90 -7.11
CA THR A 69 17.74 3.24 -7.42
C THR A 69 18.40 3.95 -6.24
N ALA A 70 17.74 4.94 -5.65
CA ALA A 70 18.26 5.67 -4.50
C ALA A 70 18.49 4.76 -3.29
N LEU A 71 17.53 3.87 -3.00
CA LEU A 71 17.62 2.91 -1.90
C LEU A 71 18.73 1.87 -2.11
N LEU A 72 18.96 1.42 -3.34
CA LEU A 72 20.09 0.52 -3.66
C LEU A 72 21.43 1.21 -3.44
N VAL A 73 21.56 2.47 -3.87
CA VAL A 73 22.78 3.27 -3.64
C VAL A 73 23.00 3.48 -2.14
N VAL A 74 21.97 3.92 -1.41
CA VAL A 74 22.07 4.11 0.04
C VAL A 74 22.37 2.79 0.74
N GLY A 75 21.70 1.72 0.38
CA GLY A 75 21.92 0.40 0.96
C GLY A 75 23.30 -0.20 0.70
N TYR A 76 23.94 0.21 -0.40
CA TYR A 76 25.32 -0.19 -0.70
C TYR A 76 26.35 0.56 0.13
N PHE A 77 26.21 1.90 0.27
CA PHE A 77 27.19 2.73 0.97
C PHE A 77 26.92 2.84 2.48
N ALA A 78 25.66 2.74 2.89
CA ALA A 78 25.25 2.94 4.29
C ALA A 78 24.13 1.94 4.66
N PRO A 79 24.43 0.62 4.81
CA PRO A 79 23.41 -0.38 5.11
C PRO A 79 22.58 -0.07 6.37
N VAL A 80 23.19 0.54 7.38
CA VAL A 80 22.51 0.97 8.62
C VAL A 80 21.39 1.97 8.33
N ALA A 81 21.55 2.82 7.30
CA ALA A 81 20.51 3.77 6.91
C ALA A 81 19.22 3.07 6.44
N ILE A 82 19.32 1.88 5.84
CA ILE A 82 18.14 1.09 5.46
C ILE A 82 17.41 0.57 6.70
N THR A 83 18.13 0.14 7.74
CA THR A 83 17.51 -0.29 9.00
C THR A 83 16.80 0.88 9.69
N VAL A 84 17.41 2.07 9.69
CA VAL A 84 16.80 3.29 10.23
C VAL A 84 15.58 3.69 9.40
N ALA A 85 15.68 3.65 8.07
CA ALA A 85 14.55 3.93 7.18
C ALA A 85 13.39 2.95 7.40
N LEU A 86 13.71 1.65 7.59
CA LEU A 86 12.73 0.62 7.90
C LEU A 86 12.00 0.90 9.25
N ALA A 87 12.75 1.28 10.28
CA ALA A 87 12.18 1.63 11.57
C ALA A 87 11.27 2.87 11.48
N LEU A 88 11.72 3.92 10.79
CA LEU A 88 10.93 5.14 10.58
C LEU A 88 9.68 4.87 9.73
N GLY A 89 9.79 4.05 8.67
CA GLY A 89 8.67 3.62 7.87
C GLY A 89 7.64 2.84 8.70
N ALA A 90 8.10 1.90 9.54
CA ALA A 90 7.21 1.16 10.43
C ALA A 90 6.48 2.05 11.45
N LEU A 91 7.17 3.06 12.02
CA LEU A 91 6.54 4.04 12.91
C LEU A 91 5.52 4.91 12.15
N TYR A 92 5.83 5.29 10.92
CA TYR A 92 4.93 6.06 10.07
C TYR A 92 3.68 5.24 9.71
N LEU A 93 3.83 3.98 9.28
CA LEU A 93 2.71 3.06 9.01
C LEU A 93 1.83 2.86 10.25
N ALA A 94 2.45 2.68 11.44
CA ALA A 94 1.69 2.56 12.68
C ALA A 94 0.90 3.84 12.97
N TYR A 95 1.52 5.01 12.78
CA TYR A 95 0.88 6.32 12.96
C TYR A 95 -0.30 6.51 12.01
N GLU A 96 -0.10 6.27 10.71
CA GLU A 96 -1.13 6.41 9.67
C GLU A 96 -2.29 5.43 9.91
N GLY A 97 -1.99 4.16 10.24
CA GLY A 97 -3.00 3.20 10.66
C GLY A 97 -3.77 3.66 11.91
N GLY A 98 -3.09 4.29 12.88
CA GLY A 98 -3.68 4.88 14.08
C GLY A 98 -4.61 6.04 13.78
N GLU A 99 -4.22 6.97 12.88
CA GLU A 99 -5.10 8.04 12.38
C GLU A 99 -6.33 7.48 11.68
N GLY A 100 -6.14 6.56 10.72
CA GLY A 100 -7.25 5.91 10.02
C GLY A 100 -8.21 5.16 10.96
N LEU A 101 -7.69 4.53 12.03
CA LEU A 101 -8.53 3.89 13.05
C LEU A 101 -9.35 4.92 13.83
N MET A 102 -8.76 6.06 14.18
CA MET A 102 -9.49 7.14 14.87
C MET A 102 -10.54 7.79 13.97
N GLU A 103 -10.22 8.04 12.70
CA GLU A 103 -11.17 8.55 11.71
C GLU A 103 -12.34 7.58 11.52
N TYR A 104 -12.07 6.28 11.40
CA TYR A 104 -13.10 5.25 11.24
C TYR A 104 -14.14 5.29 12.38
N PHE A 105 -13.74 5.59 13.62
CA PHE A 105 -14.64 5.72 14.75
C PHE A 105 -15.27 7.13 14.91
N HIS A 106 -14.71 8.17 14.26
CA HIS A 106 -15.23 9.54 14.32
C HIS A 106 -16.16 9.90 13.15
N ASP A 107 -16.02 9.20 12.01
CA ASP A 107 -16.76 9.51 10.75
C ASP A 107 -18.29 9.32 10.86
N GLU A 108 -18.79 8.73 11.94
CA GLU A 108 -20.23 8.71 12.25
C GLU A 108 -20.80 10.09 12.69
N GLN A 109 -19.97 11.12 12.93
CA GLN A 109 -20.41 12.39 13.50
C GLN A 109 -20.16 13.66 12.66
N MET A 110 -19.40 13.60 11.54
CA MET A 110 -18.99 14.81 10.81
C MET A 110 -19.25 14.75 9.29
N SER A 111 -20.48 14.54 8.87
CA SER A 111 -20.92 14.74 7.48
C SER A 111 -21.30 16.22 7.23
N GLY A 112 -20.34 17.12 7.16
CA GLY A 112 -20.67 18.55 7.03
C GLY A 112 -19.61 19.47 6.44
N GLU A 113 -18.40 19.03 6.18
CA GLU A 113 -17.42 19.87 5.50
C GLU A 113 -17.66 19.87 3.99
N VAL A 114 -17.87 21.07 3.44
CA VAL A 114 -17.97 21.30 1.99
C VAL A 114 -16.56 21.14 1.43
N GLU A 115 -16.21 19.94 0.98
CA GLU A 115 -14.98 19.72 0.22
C GLU A 115 -15.01 20.55 -1.06
N ILE A 116 -14.03 21.45 -1.22
CA ILE A 116 -13.80 22.16 -2.48
C ILE A 116 -13.43 21.11 -3.51
N PRO A 117 -14.20 20.95 -4.61
CA PRO A 117 -13.91 19.90 -5.58
C PRO A 117 -12.55 20.15 -6.25
N LEU A 118 -11.57 19.26 -5.99
CA LEU A 118 -10.26 19.28 -6.60
C LEU A 118 -10.37 19.03 -8.11
N THR A 119 -9.55 19.71 -8.88
CA THR A 119 -9.42 19.44 -10.33
C THR A 119 -8.82 18.03 -10.57
N GLU A 120 -9.07 17.44 -11.76
CA GLU A 120 -8.47 16.15 -12.14
C GLU A 120 -6.94 16.17 -12.01
N ASP A 121 -6.29 17.26 -12.40
CA ASP A 121 -4.83 17.37 -12.33
C ASP A 121 -4.32 17.43 -10.88
N GLU A 122 -5.04 18.07 -9.99
CA GLU A 122 -4.72 18.09 -8.55
C GLU A 122 -4.89 16.71 -7.95
N LYS A 123 -5.97 15.99 -8.26
CA LYS A 123 -6.19 14.61 -7.84
C LYS A 123 -5.06 13.69 -8.31
N VAL A 124 -4.70 13.74 -9.60
CA VAL A 124 -3.62 12.93 -10.17
C VAL A 124 -2.27 13.25 -9.52
N ARG A 125 -1.95 14.53 -9.28
CA ARG A 125 -0.70 14.91 -8.60
C ARG A 125 -0.69 14.48 -7.14
N GLY A 126 -1.80 14.63 -6.44
CA GLY A 126 -1.98 14.13 -5.08
C GLY A 126 -1.75 12.63 -5.02
N ALA A 127 -2.39 11.87 -5.90
CA ALA A 127 -2.23 10.43 -6.02
C ALA A 127 -0.78 10.00 -6.22
N ILE A 128 -0.05 10.63 -7.15
CA ILE A 128 1.37 10.33 -7.42
C ILE A 128 2.24 10.66 -6.20
N LYS A 129 1.93 11.74 -5.46
CA LYS A 129 2.66 12.13 -4.25
C LYS A 129 2.44 11.15 -3.11
N THR A 130 1.20 10.70 -2.90
CA THR A 130 0.89 9.67 -1.89
C THR A 130 1.55 8.34 -2.26
N ASP A 131 1.44 7.90 -3.53
CA ASP A 131 2.13 6.70 -4.02
C ASP A 131 3.64 6.75 -3.80
N MET A 132 4.25 7.92 -3.87
CA MET A 132 5.69 8.05 -3.60
C MET A 132 6.05 7.64 -2.18
N VAL A 133 5.25 8.01 -1.18
CA VAL A 133 5.45 7.63 0.23
C VAL A 133 5.26 6.13 0.40
N LEU A 134 4.13 5.59 -0.06
CA LEU A 134 3.81 4.15 0.01
C LEU A 134 4.84 3.31 -0.76
N SER A 135 5.29 3.79 -1.93
CA SER A 135 6.36 3.15 -2.71
C SER A 135 7.69 3.12 -1.97
N PHE A 136 8.05 4.19 -1.24
CA PHE A 136 9.27 4.22 -0.43
C PHE A 136 9.23 3.13 0.64
N GLU A 137 8.17 3.05 1.41
CA GLU A 137 8.00 2.06 2.47
C GLU A 137 8.05 0.62 1.93
N MET A 138 7.29 0.36 0.87
CA MET A 138 7.27 -0.95 0.22
C MET A 138 8.67 -1.36 -0.27
N LEU A 139 9.41 -0.45 -0.92
CA LEU A 139 10.74 -0.75 -1.45
C LEU A 139 11.77 -0.93 -0.33
N VAL A 140 11.67 -0.21 0.78
CA VAL A 140 12.53 -0.42 1.97
C VAL A 140 12.28 -1.81 2.56
N ILE A 141 11.00 -2.21 2.71
CA ILE A 141 10.62 -3.54 3.21
C ILE A 141 11.15 -4.63 2.26
N ALA A 142 10.98 -4.45 0.94
CA ALA A 142 11.46 -5.40 -0.06
C ALA A 142 12.99 -5.52 -0.06
N LEU A 143 13.70 -4.41 0.09
CA LEU A 143 15.16 -4.38 0.19
C LEU A 143 15.64 -5.07 1.47
N ALA A 144 15.01 -4.78 2.61
CA ALA A 144 15.31 -5.44 3.89
C ALA A 144 15.02 -6.96 3.83
N ALA A 145 13.92 -7.37 3.18
CA ALA A 145 13.58 -8.78 2.98
C ALA A 145 14.62 -9.53 2.13
N SER A 146 15.38 -8.82 1.29
CA SER A 146 16.47 -9.38 0.49
C SER A 146 17.73 -9.71 1.31
N GLY A 147 17.86 -9.18 2.54
CA GLY A 147 18.98 -9.46 3.47
C GLY A 147 20.35 -9.20 2.83
N ASP A 148 21.26 -10.15 3.00
CA ASP A 148 22.65 -10.08 2.51
C ASP A 148 22.82 -10.59 1.06
N ALA A 149 21.71 -10.69 0.29
CA ALA A 149 21.77 -11.12 -1.10
C ALA A 149 22.68 -10.21 -1.95
N PRO A 150 23.35 -10.75 -2.99
CA PRO A 150 24.15 -9.96 -3.92
C PRO A 150 23.35 -8.81 -4.55
N LEU A 151 24.03 -7.71 -4.91
CA LEU A 151 23.40 -6.51 -5.46
C LEU A 151 22.47 -6.82 -6.66
N GLY A 152 22.90 -7.70 -7.58
CA GLY A 152 22.07 -8.08 -8.72
C GLY A 152 20.73 -8.73 -8.33
N TYR A 153 20.72 -9.52 -7.25
CA TYR A 153 19.48 -10.10 -6.69
C TYR A 153 18.59 -9.04 -6.06
N LYS A 154 19.16 -8.10 -5.30
CA LYS A 154 18.42 -6.96 -4.73
C LYS A 154 17.76 -6.11 -5.82
N VAL A 155 18.49 -5.80 -6.89
CA VAL A 155 17.95 -5.10 -8.07
C VAL A 155 16.77 -5.88 -8.67
N ALA A 156 16.95 -7.18 -8.91
CA ALA A 156 15.89 -8.01 -9.49
C ALA A 156 14.66 -8.06 -8.60
N VAL A 157 14.82 -8.24 -7.28
CA VAL A 157 13.71 -8.25 -6.31
C VAL A 157 12.96 -6.93 -6.32
N LEU A 158 13.66 -5.79 -6.25
CA LEU A 158 13.01 -4.46 -6.26
C LEU A 158 12.24 -4.21 -7.56
N VAL A 159 12.82 -4.59 -8.71
CA VAL A 159 12.15 -4.46 -10.02
C VAL A 159 10.92 -5.35 -10.09
N LEU A 160 11.03 -6.61 -9.68
CA LEU A 160 9.91 -7.56 -9.73
C LEU A 160 8.80 -7.18 -8.75
N VAL A 161 9.13 -6.86 -7.51
CA VAL A 161 8.15 -6.42 -6.49
C VAL A 161 7.51 -5.11 -6.92
N GLY A 162 8.30 -4.10 -7.34
CA GLY A 162 7.77 -2.82 -7.80
C GLY A 162 6.84 -2.96 -9.01
N THR A 163 7.20 -3.83 -9.97
CA THR A 163 6.35 -4.11 -11.14
C THR A 163 5.09 -4.86 -10.73
N LEU A 164 5.22 -5.90 -9.90
CA LEU A 164 4.08 -6.69 -9.41
C LEU A 164 3.07 -5.81 -8.66
N MET A 165 3.57 -4.93 -7.79
CA MET A 165 2.73 -4.01 -7.03
C MET A 165 2.07 -2.96 -7.93
N THR A 166 2.81 -2.36 -8.86
CA THR A 166 2.24 -1.39 -9.80
C THR A 166 1.13 -2.03 -10.66
N ILE A 167 1.39 -3.19 -11.25
CA ILE A 167 0.41 -3.88 -12.08
C ILE A 167 -0.74 -4.42 -11.22
N GLY A 168 -0.43 -4.98 -10.05
CA GLY A 168 -1.41 -5.54 -9.14
C GLY A 168 -2.39 -4.49 -8.63
N VAL A 169 -1.88 -3.42 -8.03
CA VAL A 169 -2.70 -2.35 -7.45
C VAL A 169 -3.49 -1.61 -8.52
N TYR A 170 -2.81 -1.02 -9.49
CA TYR A 170 -3.49 -0.20 -10.51
C TYR A 170 -4.28 -1.05 -11.52
N GLY A 171 -3.87 -2.28 -11.77
CA GLY A 171 -4.64 -3.24 -12.56
C GLY A 171 -5.94 -3.62 -11.87
N LEU A 172 -5.90 -3.84 -10.56
CA LEU A 172 -7.09 -4.16 -9.77
C LEU A 172 -8.04 -2.97 -9.66
N ILE A 173 -7.51 -1.75 -9.45
CA ILE A 173 -8.31 -0.51 -9.50
C ILE A 173 -9.00 -0.37 -10.87
N GLY A 174 -8.25 -0.55 -11.96
CA GLY A 174 -8.82 -0.50 -13.30
C GLY A 174 -9.87 -1.59 -13.56
N LEU A 175 -9.70 -2.77 -12.96
CA LEU A 175 -10.70 -3.84 -13.01
C LEU A 175 -11.96 -3.46 -12.25
N ILE A 176 -11.85 -2.86 -11.06
CA ILE A 176 -12.99 -2.39 -10.26
C ILE A 176 -13.79 -1.33 -11.02
N ILE A 177 -13.11 -0.34 -11.64
CA ILE A 177 -13.73 0.69 -12.49
C ILE A 177 -14.49 0.02 -13.65
N ARG A 178 -13.86 -0.95 -14.32
CA ARG A 178 -14.50 -1.66 -15.44
C ARG A 178 -15.63 -2.57 -14.99
N LEU A 179 -15.57 -3.10 -13.78
CA LEU A 179 -16.63 -3.94 -13.23
C LEU A 179 -17.95 -3.18 -13.10
N ASP A 180 -17.88 -1.92 -12.68
CA ASP A 180 -19.04 -1.03 -12.59
C ASP A 180 -19.62 -0.73 -13.99
N ASP A 181 -18.80 -0.28 -14.94
CA ASP A 181 -19.19 -0.01 -16.32
C ASP A 181 -19.84 -1.23 -17.00
N MET A 182 -19.20 -2.40 -16.87
CA MET A 182 -19.69 -3.67 -17.41
C MET A 182 -20.97 -4.10 -16.71
N GLY A 183 -21.05 -3.90 -15.39
CA GLY A 183 -22.24 -4.19 -14.60
C GLY A 183 -23.44 -3.38 -15.08
N LEU A 184 -23.27 -2.07 -15.24
CA LEU A 184 -24.32 -1.18 -15.74
C LEU A 184 -24.73 -1.52 -17.19
N ALA A 185 -23.77 -1.85 -18.06
CA ALA A 185 -24.08 -2.28 -19.42
C ALA A 185 -24.88 -3.59 -19.46
N LEU A 186 -24.51 -4.55 -18.61
CA LEU A 186 -25.17 -5.84 -18.52
C LEU A 186 -26.55 -5.74 -17.85
N ALA A 187 -26.74 -4.83 -16.89
CA ALA A 187 -28.00 -4.56 -16.23
C ALA A 187 -29.07 -4.02 -17.18
N ARG A 188 -28.67 -3.40 -18.30
CA ARG A 188 -29.57 -2.94 -19.37
C ARG A 188 -30.02 -4.05 -20.31
N SER A 189 -29.56 -5.29 -20.15
CA SER A 189 -29.91 -6.43 -21.01
C SER A 189 -31.34 -6.86 -20.76
N ALA A 190 -32.03 -7.29 -21.85
CA ALA A 190 -33.40 -7.83 -21.79
C ALA A 190 -33.47 -9.23 -21.13
N SER A 191 -32.35 -9.93 -20.94
CA SER A 191 -32.28 -11.23 -20.28
C SER A 191 -32.24 -11.09 -18.77
N GLY A 192 -33.25 -11.68 -18.08
CA GLY A 192 -33.33 -11.57 -16.60
C GLY A 192 -32.12 -12.09 -15.84
N PHE A 193 -31.40 -13.10 -16.37
CA PHE A 193 -30.15 -13.58 -15.76
C PHE A 193 -29.01 -12.56 -15.93
N ARG A 194 -28.83 -12.04 -17.15
CA ARG A 194 -27.79 -11.02 -17.43
C ARG A 194 -28.04 -9.74 -16.66
N GLN A 195 -29.30 -9.33 -16.55
CA GLN A 195 -29.69 -8.16 -15.77
C GLN A 195 -29.34 -8.32 -14.29
N ARG A 196 -29.66 -9.47 -13.67
CA ARG A 196 -29.27 -9.73 -12.25
C ARG A 196 -27.79 -9.78 -12.05
N LEU A 197 -27.05 -10.40 -12.98
CA LEU A 197 -25.59 -10.43 -12.93
C LEU A 197 -25.01 -9.01 -13.04
N GLY A 198 -25.53 -8.18 -13.95
CA GLY A 198 -25.10 -6.80 -14.12
C GLY A 198 -25.33 -5.94 -12.88
N ILE A 199 -26.50 -6.03 -12.26
CA ILE A 199 -26.81 -5.34 -11.00
C ILE A 199 -25.86 -5.82 -9.89
N GLY A 200 -25.58 -7.12 -9.80
CA GLY A 200 -24.63 -7.67 -8.83
C GLY A 200 -23.21 -7.13 -9.02
N MET A 201 -22.74 -7.03 -10.26
CA MET A 201 -21.42 -6.48 -10.60
C MET A 201 -21.33 -4.97 -10.26
N ALA A 202 -22.34 -4.18 -10.65
CA ALA A 202 -22.37 -2.75 -10.36
C ALA A 202 -22.40 -2.48 -8.84
N ASN A 203 -23.12 -3.28 -8.07
CA ASN A 203 -23.17 -3.15 -6.61
C ASN A 203 -21.92 -3.71 -5.92
N ALA A 204 -21.12 -4.54 -6.57
CA ALA A 204 -19.91 -5.12 -5.99
C ALA A 204 -18.77 -4.10 -5.86
N ALA A 205 -18.61 -3.18 -6.82
CA ALA A 205 -17.53 -2.21 -6.81
C ALA A 205 -17.49 -1.36 -5.52
N PRO A 206 -18.57 -0.67 -5.10
CA PRO A 206 -18.56 0.13 -3.86
C PRO A 206 -18.39 -0.75 -2.60
N VAL A 207 -18.90 -1.99 -2.61
CA VAL A 207 -18.70 -2.92 -1.48
C VAL A 207 -17.24 -3.33 -1.37
N ILE A 208 -16.58 -3.65 -2.50
CA ILE A 208 -15.15 -3.99 -2.53
C ILE A 208 -14.34 -2.83 -1.96
N LEU A 209 -14.58 -1.60 -2.40
CA LEU A 209 -13.86 -0.41 -1.90
C LEU A 209 -14.07 -0.19 -0.40
N LYS A 210 -15.33 -0.34 0.07
CA LYS A 210 -15.66 -0.20 1.49
C LYS A 210 -14.98 -1.24 2.39
N VAL A 211 -14.74 -2.45 1.89
CA VAL A 211 -14.10 -3.53 2.65
C VAL A 211 -12.58 -3.46 2.58
N LEU A 212 -12.02 -2.93 1.48
CA LEU A 212 -10.57 -2.83 1.30
C LEU A 212 -9.90 -1.89 2.32
N GLY A 213 -10.53 -0.76 2.67
CA GLY A 213 -9.99 0.19 3.64
C GLY A 213 -9.67 -0.47 5.01
N PRO A 214 -10.66 -1.06 5.71
CA PRO A 214 -10.41 -1.76 6.97
C PRO A 214 -9.41 -2.92 6.86
N ILE A 215 -9.42 -3.66 5.75
CA ILE A 215 -8.45 -4.75 5.52
C ILE A 215 -7.03 -4.16 5.37
N GLY A 216 -6.86 -3.09 4.60
CA GLY A 216 -5.60 -2.37 4.44
C GLY A 216 -5.07 -1.88 5.79
N MET A 217 -5.91 -1.22 6.59
CA MET A 217 -5.56 -0.74 7.92
C MET A 217 -5.04 -1.85 8.84
N VAL A 218 -5.74 -2.99 8.91
CA VAL A 218 -5.29 -4.15 9.71
C VAL A 218 -3.96 -4.68 9.20
N ALA A 219 -3.78 -4.71 7.88
CA ALA A 219 -2.55 -5.16 7.26
C ALA A 219 -1.38 -4.20 7.53
N MET A 220 -1.60 -2.88 7.55
CA MET A 220 -0.60 -1.88 7.96
C MET A 220 -0.15 -2.10 9.40
N PHE A 221 -1.06 -2.33 10.34
CA PHE A 221 -0.71 -2.65 11.73
C PHE A 221 0.11 -3.94 11.84
N ALA A 222 -0.25 -4.98 11.07
CA ALA A 222 0.49 -6.23 11.07
C ALA A 222 1.93 -6.03 10.54
N VAL A 223 2.11 -5.26 9.47
CA VAL A 223 3.43 -4.97 8.91
C VAL A 223 4.25 -4.09 9.85
N ALA A 224 3.68 -2.99 10.34
CA ALA A 224 4.35 -2.07 11.25
C ALA A 224 4.78 -2.78 12.53
N GLY A 225 3.87 -3.51 13.17
CA GLY A 225 4.15 -4.24 14.40
C GLY A 225 5.15 -5.37 14.19
N GLY A 226 5.07 -6.10 13.08
CA GLY A 226 6.04 -7.15 12.75
C GLY A 226 7.45 -6.61 12.54
N ILE A 227 7.60 -5.45 11.88
CA ILE A 227 8.91 -4.78 11.75
C ILE A 227 9.42 -4.32 13.11
N LEU A 228 8.60 -3.62 13.89
CA LEU A 228 8.97 -3.11 15.21
C LEU A 228 9.28 -4.26 16.19
N GLY A 229 8.45 -5.30 16.22
CA GLY A 229 8.67 -6.49 17.03
C GLY A 229 9.99 -7.17 16.71
N HIS A 230 10.30 -7.30 15.42
CA HIS A 230 11.58 -7.89 14.97
C HIS A 230 12.79 -7.04 15.35
N LEU A 231 12.68 -5.71 15.28
CA LEU A 231 13.75 -4.79 15.70
C LEU A 231 14.07 -4.87 17.19
N VAL A 232 13.09 -5.19 18.04
CA VAL A 232 13.27 -5.38 19.49
C VAL A 232 13.44 -6.85 19.88
N HIS A 233 13.66 -7.74 18.90
CA HIS A 233 13.87 -9.19 19.11
C HIS A 233 12.71 -9.92 19.81
N LEU A 234 11.47 -9.43 19.64
CA LEU A 234 10.26 -10.12 20.09
C LEU A 234 9.90 -11.20 19.06
N ASP A 235 10.38 -12.42 19.28
CA ASP A 235 10.00 -13.59 18.47
C ASP A 235 9.04 -14.48 19.29
N LEU A 236 7.77 -14.51 18.89
CA LEU A 236 6.69 -15.23 19.60
C LEU A 236 6.42 -16.63 19.04
N GLY A 237 7.32 -17.14 18.22
CA GLY A 237 7.47 -18.56 17.84
C GLY A 237 6.33 -19.25 17.07
N HIS A 238 5.08 -18.84 17.19
CA HIS A 238 3.93 -19.39 16.46
C HIS A 238 3.38 -18.37 15.48
N TRP A 239 3.30 -18.74 14.19
CA TRP A 239 2.90 -17.81 13.12
C TRP A 239 1.57 -17.07 13.39
N ALA A 240 0.54 -17.76 13.89
CA ALA A 240 -0.76 -17.13 14.17
C ALA A 240 -0.73 -16.21 15.40
N ILE A 241 -0.02 -16.62 16.46
CA ILE A 241 0.17 -15.81 17.67
C ILE A 241 1.07 -14.61 17.32
N GLY A 242 2.12 -14.82 16.53
CA GLY A 242 3.00 -13.78 16.03
C GLY A 242 2.22 -12.71 15.26
N MET A 243 1.40 -13.10 14.29
CA MET A 243 0.60 -12.16 13.52
C MET A 243 -0.39 -11.33 14.38
N LEU A 244 -1.04 -11.96 15.37
CA LEU A 244 -1.92 -11.23 16.28
C LEU A 244 -1.14 -10.26 17.18
N ALA A 245 0.04 -10.67 17.63
CA ALA A 245 0.92 -9.80 18.40
C ALA A 245 1.46 -8.64 17.57
N ASP A 246 1.83 -8.89 16.32
CA ASP A 246 2.26 -7.85 15.38
C ASP A 246 1.15 -6.80 15.19
N ILE A 247 -0.10 -7.23 14.95
CA ILE A 247 -1.25 -6.33 14.85
C ILE A 247 -1.42 -5.54 16.16
N ALA A 248 -1.34 -6.20 17.32
CA ALA A 248 -1.49 -5.55 18.61
C ALA A 248 -0.38 -4.51 18.87
N ILE A 249 0.88 -4.84 18.56
CA ILE A 249 2.01 -3.91 18.65
C ILE A 249 1.78 -2.70 17.74
N GLY A 250 1.39 -2.95 16.49
CA GLY A 250 1.10 -1.89 15.52
C GLY A 250 0.01 -0.95 16.01
N ILE A 251 -1.11 -1.46 16.52
CA ILE A 251 -2.21 -0.68 17.09
C ILE A 251 -1.72 0.15 18.30
N VAL A 252 -1.05 -0.49 19.26
CA VAL A 252 -0.58 0.21 20.47
C VAL A 252 0.38 1.33 20.13
N VAL A 253 1.37 1.06 19.29
CA VAL A 253 2.35 2.08 18.86
C VAL A 253 1.65 3.17 18.04
N GLY A 254 0.76 2.82 17.14
CA GLY A 254 0.00 3.77 16.32
C GLY A 254 -0.82 4.73 17.18
N LEU A 255 -1.63 4.20 18.10
CA LEU A 255 -2.43 5.02 19.00
C LEU A 255 -1.58 5.90 19.93
N LEU A 256 -0.44 5.40 20.39
CA LEU A 256 0.50 6.20 21.19
C LEU A 256 1.08 7.36 20.37
N LEU A 257 1.48 7.12 19.12
CA LEU A 257 2.02 8.16 18.23
C LEU A 257 0.97 9.23 17.91
N VAL A 258 -0.27 8.83 17.59
CA VAL A 258 -1.38 9.74 17.35
C VAL A 258 -1.69 10.53 18.62
N GLY A 259 -1.73 9.91 19.78
CA GLY A 259 -1.93 10.59 21.07
C GLY A 259 -0.84 11.62 21.34
N VAL A 260 0.43 11.28 21.13
CA VAL A 260 1.57 12.22 21.26
C VAL A 260 1.44 13.38 20.28
N HIS A 261 1.08 13.10 19.02
CA HIS A 261 0.87 14.15 18.00
C HIS A 261 -0.26 15.12 18.37
N HIS A 262 -1.40 14.62 18.84
CA HIS A 262 -2.51 15.47 19.31
C HIS A 262 -2.13 16.32 20.52
N LEU A 263 -1.40 15.74 21.48
CA LEU A 263 -0.88 16.50 22.63
C LEU A 263 0.10 17.58 22.17
N TRP A 264 1.00 17.26 21.25
CA TRP A 264 1.95 18.20 20.68
C TRP A 264 1.25 19.40 20.03
N ILE A 265 0.25 19.15 19.17
CA ILE A 265 -0.54 20.22 18.52
C ILE A 265 -1.21 21.10 19.58
N LYS A 266 -1.84 20.49 20.58
CA LYS A 266 -2.52 21.21 21.66
C LYS A 266 -1.59 22.10 22.48
N PHE A 267 -0.35 21.68 22.71
CA PHE A 267 0.63 22.47 23.48
C PHE A 267 1.37 23.51 22.64
N VAL A 268 1.67 23.23 21.38
CA VAL A 268 2.50 24.11 20.53
C VAL A 268 1.64 25.07 19.70
N GLN A 269 0.39 24.73 19.39
CA GLN A 269 -0.54 25.56 18.61
C GLN A 269 -1.91 25.72 19.30
N PRO A 270 -1.98 26.38 20.47
CA PRO A 270 -3.23 26.50 21.23
C PRO A 270 -4.38 27.26 20.53
N GLY A 271 -4.16 27.77 19.31
CA GLY A 271 -5.13 28.54 18.53
C GLY A 271 -5.76 27.82 17.32
N ARG A 272 -5.44 26.54 17.06
CA ARG A 272 -5.98 25.74 15.94
C ARG A 272 -6.92 24.60 16.35
N ALA A 273 -7.26 24.51 17.63
CA ALA A 273 -8.18 23.50 18.16
C ALA A 273 -9.60 24.06 18.26
N HIS A 274 -10.16 24.49 17.13
CA HIS A 274 -11.62 24.75 16.96
C HIS A 274 -11.98 24.52 15.50
#